data_72258a04061ec43fc6b34c019ca86a07
#
_entry.id   72258a04061ec43fc6b34c019ca86a07
#
_cell.length_a   1.000
_cell.length_b   1.000
_cell.length_c   1.000
_cell.angle_alpha   90.00
_cell.angle_beta   90.00
_cell.angle_gamma   90.00
#
_symmetry.space_group_name_H-M   'P 1'
#
loop_
_entity.id
_entity.type
_entity.pdbx_description
1 polymer ?
#
loop_
_entity_poly.entity_id
_entity_poly.type
_entity_poly.pdbx_seq_one_letter_code
_entity_poly.pdbx_strand_id
1 'polypeptide(L)'
;MAEGLAEAGAALMLCARREEWLTPAIADLRERGFKVEGMTCDVANPTEVQAVVDQTIAVYGRLDILVNNAGITWAAPPEDMPVERWLKVIDTNLTGAFLFSQAAARQMLKVQYGRIINVASIAGVIASVNGPHYAAYAASKAGLMGLTRELAASWGRQGIRVNAIAPGYFHSRLADGAIALVEPELKANSPLGRVGAEGELKGVVVFLAADASNYMTGQSLVVDGGWSIT
;
A
#
# COMPACT_ATOMS: atom_id res chain seq x y z
N MET A 1 2.31 -6.42 -6.90
CA MET A 1 1.23 -6.84 -5.95
C MET A 1 -0.08 -7.12 -6.68
N ALA A 2 -0.65 -6.20 -7.48
CA ALA A 2 -1.87 -6.48 -8.25
C ALA A 2 -1.75 -7.75 -9.10
N GLU A 3 -0.67 -7.91 -9.84
CA GLU A 3 -0.35 -9.11 -10.60
C GLU A 3 -0.35 -10.39 -9.74
N GLY A 4 0.30 -10.38 -8.57
CA GLY A 4 0.31 -11.55 -7.68
C GLY A 4 -1.08 -11.95 -7.18
N LEU A 5 -1.95 -10.97 -6.91
CA LEU A 5 -3.35 -11.24 -6.56
C LEU A 5 -4.13 -11.81 -7.76
N ALA A 6 -3.90 -11.29 -8.97
CA ALA A 6 -4.50 -11.82 -10.20
C ALA A 6 -4.07 -13.25 -10.48
N GLU A 7 -2.76 -13.55 -10.36
CA GLU A 7 -2.19 -14.90 -10.46
C GLU A 7 -2.78 -15.88 -9.44
N ALA A 8 -3.14 -15.37 -8.24
CA ALA A 8 -3.84 -16.14 -7.21
C ALA A 8 -5.36 -16.25 -7.44
N GLY A 9 -5.88 -15.73 -8.55
CA GLY A 9 -7.29 -15.87 -8.96
C GLY A 9 -8.21 -14.71 -8.54
N ALA A 10 -7.70 -13.61 -8.01
CA ALA A 10 -8.52 -12.46 -7.67
C ALA A 10 -8.96 -11.69 -8.93
N ALA A 11 -10.22 -11.25 -8.95
CA ALA A 11 -10.69 -10.21 -9.87
C ALA A 11 -10.30 -8.84 -9.32
N LEU A 12 -9.80 -7.94 -10.18
CA LEU A 12 -9.19 -6.70 -9.75
C LEU A 12 -9.99 -5.46 -10.18
N MET A 13 -10.21 -4.53 -9.24
CA MET A 13 -10.56 -3.15 -9.53
C MET A 13 -9.33 -2.29 -9.24
N LEU A 14 -8.68 -1.79 -10.29
CA LEU A 14 -7.51 -0.91 -10.15
C LEU A 14 -7.95 0.56 -10.14
N CYS A 15 -7.31 1.37 -9.30
CA CYS A 15 -7.51 2.81 -9.37
C CYS A 15 -6.18 3.57 -9.33
N ALA A 16 -6.12 4.66 -10.08
CA ALA A 16 -5.02 5.60 -10.08
C ALA A 16 -5.52 6.98 -10.45
N ARG A 17 -4.80 8.04 -10.06
CA ARG A 17 -5.15 9.41 -10.39
C ARG A 17 -5.05 9.73 -11.89
N ARG A 18 -4.14 9.06 -12.59
CA ARG A 18 -3.81 9.33 -13.99
C ARG A 18 -4.16 8.13 -14.85
N GLU A 19 -4.99 8.36 -15.83
CA GLU A 19 -5.41 7.36 -16.80
C GLU A 19 -4.22 6.80 -17.60
N GLU A 20 -3.24 7.63 -17.91
CA GLU A 20 -2.00 7.25 -18.62
C GLU A 20 -1.21 6.12 -17.93
N TRP A 21 -1.40 5.92 -16.62
CA TRP A 21 -0.77 4.84 -15.86
C TRP A 21 -1.69 3.66 -15.66
N LEU A 22 -2.98 3.92 -15.60
CA LEU A 22 -4.00 2.92 -15.32
C LEU A 22 -4.29 2.06 -16.57
N THR A 23 -4.50 2.71 -17.71
CA THR A 23 -4.89 2.04 -18.96
C THR A 23 -3.88 0.99 -19.42
N PRO A 24 -2.55 1.25 -19.46
CA PRO A 24 -1.57 0.22 -19.83
C PRO A 24 -1.53 -0.95 -18.84
N ALA A 25 -1.66 -0.69 -17.54
CA ALA A 25 -1.65 -1.75 -16.53
C ALA A 25 -2.87 -2.66 -16.63
N ILE A 26 -4.04 -2.11 -16.95
CA ILE A 26 -5.26 -2.89 -17.19
C ILE A 26 -5.10 -3.71 -18.47
N ALA A 27 -4.59 -3.12 -19.54
CA ALA A 27 -4.41 -3.79 -20.83
C ALA A 27 -3.47 -5.00 -20.71
N ASP A 28 -2.31 -4.83 -20.07
CA ASP A 28 -1.34 -5.92 -19.82
C ASP A 28 -1.99 -7.08 -19.05
N LEU A 29 -2.67 -6.80 -17.96
CA LEU A 29 -3.29 -7.84 -17.16
C LEU A 29 -4.45 -8.54 -17.89
N ARG A 30 -5.23 -7.82 -18.69
CA ARG A 30 -6.29 -8.40 -19.53
C ARG A 30 -5.73 -9.28 -20.64
N GLU A 31 -4.66 -8.86 -21.31
CA GLU A 31 -3.98 -9.65 -22.34
C GLU A 31 -3.48 -11.00 -21.77
N ARG A 32 -3.09 -11.02 -20.53
CA ARG A 32 -2.69 -12.22 -19.78
C ARG A 32 -3.88 -13.02 -19.25
N GLY A 33 -5.10 -12.66 -19.58
CA GLY A 33 -6.33 -13.40 -19.26
C GLY A 33 -6.91 -13.13 -17.87
N PHE A 34 -6.44 -12.12 -17.14
CA PHE A 34 -6.95 -11.78 -15.81
C PHE A 34 -8.23 -10.91 -15.90
N LYS A 35 -9.11 -11.07 -14.90
CA LYS A 35 -10.30 -10.24 -14.76
C LYS A 35 -9.92 -8.92 -14.08
N VAL A 36 -9.86 -7.85 -14.86
CA VAL A 36 -9.40 -6.53 -14.37
C VAL A 36 -10.29 -5.43 -14.93
N GLU A 37 -10.78 -4.58 -14.05
CA GLU A 37 -11.41 -3.30 -14.35
C GLU A 37 -10.64 -2.17 -13.66
N GLY A 38 -10.95 -0.93 -14.01
CA GLY A 38 -10.35 0.19 -13.34
C GLY A 38 -11.04 1.52 -13.61
N MET A 39 -10.80 2.48 -12.73
CA MET A 39 -11.27 3.85 -12.89
C MET A 39 -10.28 4.85 -12.27
N THR A 40 -10.29 6.07 -12.77
CA THR A 40 -9.49 7.14 -12.19
C THR A 40 -10.04 7.52 -10.81
N CYS A 41 -9.12 7.81 -9.87
CA CYS A 41 -9.49 8.22 -8.52
C CYS A 41 -8.34 9.01 -7.85
N ASP A 42 -8.64 10.17 -7.30
CA ASP A 42 -7.80 10.78 -6.26
C ASP A 42 -8.21 10.18 -4.91
N VAL A 43 -7.32 9.41 -4.32
CA VAL A 43 -7.58 8.72 -3.04
C VAL A 43 -7.89 9.67 -1.88
N ALA A 44 -7.52 10.94 -2.00
CA ALA A 44 -7.84 11.99 -1.02
C ALA A 44 -9.25 12.58 -1.21
N ASN A 45 -9.97 12.18 -2.29
CA ASN A 45 -11.34 12.64 -2.54
C ASN A 45 -12.36 11.57 -2.08
N PRO A 46 -13.13 11.82 -1.01
CA PRO A 46 -14.05 10.82 -0.46
C PRO A 46 -15.17 10.41 -1.43
N THR A 47 -15.61 11.31 -2.33
CA THR A 47 -16.63 10.99 -3.32
C THR A 47 -16.10 10.04 -4.38
N GLU A 48 -14.88 10.28 -4.87
CA GLU A 48 -14.24 9.39 -5.84
C GLU A 48 -13.91 8.02 -5.24
N VAL A 49 -13.44 7.99 -3.98
CA VAL A 49 -13.22 6.74 -3.23
C VAL A 49 -14.51 5.93 -3.10
N GLN A 50 -15.63 6.57 -2.74
CA GLN A 50 -16.91 5.86 -2.66
C GLN A 50 -17.33 5.32 -4.01
N ALA A 51 -17.15 6.09 -5.10
CA ALA A 51 -17.49 5.67 -6.45
C ALA A 51 -16.68 4.41 -6.89
N VAL A 52 -15.39 4.30 -6.53
CA VAL A 52 -14.58 3.09 -6.81
C VAL A 52 -15.15 1.88 -6.08
N VAL A 53 -15.52 2.02 -4.81
CA VAL A 53 -16.11 0.91 -4.03
C VAL A 53 -17.46 0.50 -4.61
N ASP A 54 -18.33 1.46 -4.95
CA ASP A 54 -19.64 1.19 -5.53
C ASP A 54 -19.51 0.50 -6.90
N GLN A 55 -18.58 0.95 -7.74
CA GLN A 55 -18.29 0.32 -9.03
C GLN A 55 -17.73 -1.11 -8.85
N THR A 56 -16.90 -1.34 -7.83
CA THR A 56 -16.40 -2.68 -7.51
C THR A 56 -17.55 -3.63 -7.18
N ILE A 57 -18.48 -3.18 -6.35
CA ILE A 57 -19.68 -3.97 -6.01
C ILE A 57 -20.59 -4.18 -7.23
N ALA A 58 -20.77 -3.16 -8.07
CA ALA A 58 -21.59 -3.27 -9.27
C ALA A 58 -21.03 -4.31 -10.27
N VAL A 59 -19.71 -4.35 -10.43
CA VAL A 59 -19.05 -5.25 -11.40
C VAL A 59 -18.87 -6.66 -10.85
N TYR A 60 -18.46 -6.80 -9.59
CA TYR A 60 -18.05 -8.10 -9.03
C TYR A 60 -19.01 -8.65 -7.96
N GLY A 61 -20.01 -7.88 -7.54
CA GLY A 61 -20.99 -8.27 -6.52
C GLY A 61 -20.45 -8.24 -5.08
N ARG A 62 -19.14 -8.13 -4.89
CA ARG A 62 -18.49 -8.16 -3.57
C ARG A 62 -17.14 -7.43 -3.56
N LEU A 63 -16.64 -7.10 -2.38
CA LEU A 63 -15.31 -6.59 -2.13
C LEU A 63 -14.69 -7.34 -0.94
N ASP A 64 -13.72 -8.20 -1.22
CA ASP A 64 -13.09 -9.07 -0.21
C ASP A 64 -11.75 -8.53 0.28
N ILE A 65 -11.00 -7.91 -0.65
CA ILE A 65 -9.63 -7.49 -0.41
C ILE A 65 -9.48 -6.03 -0.82
N LEU A 66 -8.97 -5.21 0.09
CA LEU A 66 -8.53 -3.84 -0.19
C LEU A 66 -7.01 -3.77 -0.02
N VAL A 67 -6.30 -3.25 -1.02
CA VAL A 67 -4.88 -2.92 -0.92
C VAL A 67 -4.69 -1.40 -1.02
N ASN A 68 -4.40 -0.75 0.08
CA ASN A 68 -4.06 0.67 0.15
C ASN A 68 -2.59 0.85 -0.24
N ASN A 69 -2.33 1.00 -1.54
CA ASN A 69 -0.98 1.13 -2.11
C ASN A 69 -0.64 2.56 -2.54
N ALA A 70 -1.62 3.41 -2.76
CA ALA A 70 -1.38 4.78 -3.21
C ALA A 70 -0.44 5.52 -2.25
N GLY A 71 0.52 6.24 -2.82
CA GLY A 71 1.47 6.99 -2.01
C GLY A 71 2.33 7.93 -2.85
N ILE A 72 2.74 9.01 -2.21
CA ILE A 72 3.67 10.01 -2.73
C ILE A 72 4.71 10.32 -1.66
N THR A 73 5.81 10.92 -2.07
CA THR A 73 6.85 11.43 -1.18
C THR A 73 7.22 12.86 -1.53
N TRP A 74 7.84 13.55 -0.59
CA TRP A 74 8.49 14.83 -0.81
C TRP A 74 9.71 14.89 0.10
N ALA A 75 10.88 15.15 -0.51
CA ALA A 75 12.14 15.31 0.22
C ALA A 75 12.43 16.79 0.44
N ALA A 76 12.70 17.17 1.68
CA ALA A 76 13.21 18.48 2.06
C ALA A 76 13.82 18.40 3.46
N PRO A 77 14.77 19.28 3.83
CA PRO A 77 15.14 19.48 5.23
C PRO A 77 13.86 19.74 6.07
N PRO A 78 13.71 19.14 7.26
CA PRO A 78 12.48 19.28 8.03
C PRO A 78 12.08 20.73 8.33
N GLU A 79 13.05 21.61 8.58
CA GLU A 79 12.87 23.04 8.83
C GLU A 79 12.36 23.81 7.60
N ASP A 80 12.62 23.30 6.39
CA ASP A 80 12.24 23.92 5.12
C ASP A 80 11.06 23.19 4.43
N MET A 81 10.44 22.21 5.10
CA MET A 81 9.33 21.44 4.55
C MET A 81 8.10 22.34 4.34
N PRO A 82 7.66 22.60 3.09
CA PRO A 82 6.46 23.38 2.87
C PRO A 82 5.21 22.67 3.43
N VAL A 83 4.39 23.40 4.18
CA VAL A 83 3.19 22.82 4.85
C VAL A 83 2.22 22.22 3.85
N GLU A 84 2.05 22.83 2.68
CA GLU A 84 1.18 22.30 1.61
C GLU A 84 1.70 20.96 1.05
N ARG A 85 3.01 20.76 1.04
CA ARG A 85 3.64 19.46 0.64
C ARG A 85 3.46 18.43 1.74
N TRP A 86 3.65 18.83 2.99
CA TRP A 86 3.34 17.98 4.14
C TRP A 86 1.89 17.48 4.09
N LEU A 87 0.92 18.39 3.99
CA LEU A 87 -0.50 18.05 3.93
C LEU A 87 -0.81 17.14 2.74
N LYS A 88 -0.28 17.43 1.55
CA LYS A 88 -0.50 16.58 0.36
C LYS A 88 0.00 15.15 0.54
N VAL A 89 1.14 14.97 1.23
CA VAL A 89 1.67 13.62 1.53
C VAL A 89 0.77 12.92 2.55
N ILE A 90 0.38 13.59 3.63
CA ILE A 90 -0.53 13.03 4.64
C ILE A 90 -1.89 12.66 4.03
N ASP A 91 -2.47 13.54 3.24
CA ASP A 91 -3.78 13.33 2.60
C ASP A 91 -3.76 12.12 1.66
N THR A 92 -2.69 11.98 0.86
CA THR A 92 -2.60 10.86 -0.06
C THR A 92 -2.29 9.54 0.67
N ASN A 93 -1.30 9.54 1.56
CA ASN A 93 -0.73 8.30 2.10
C ASN A 93 -1.51 7.76 3.31
N LEU A 94 -2.13 8.64 4.10
CA LEU A 94 -2.80 8.27 5.34
C LEU A 94 -4.31 8.50 5.27
N THR A 95 -4.73 9.73 4.96
CA THR A 95 -6.16 10.06 4.86
C THR A 95 -6.84 9.23 3.76
N GLY A 96 -6.22 9.10 2.59
CA GLY A 96 -6.74 8.28 1.49
C GLY A 96 -6.89 6.81 1.86
N ALA A 97 -5.91 6.24 2.57
CA ALA A 97 -6.00 4.86 3.05
C ALA A 97 -7.13 4.68 4.08
N PHE A 98 -7.36 5.68 4.95
CA PHE A 98 -8.49 5.67 5.87
C PHE A 98 -9.82 5.73 5.13
N LEU A 99 -9.98 6.63 4.16
CA LEU A 99 -11.21 6.78 3.36
C LEU A 99 -11.57 5.49 2.63
N PHE A 100 -10.60 4.85 1.95
CA PHE A 100 -10.81 3.56 1.31
C PHE A 100 -11.14 2.46 2.31
N SER A 101 -10.43 2.40 3.44
CA SER A 101 -10.69 1.41 4.48
C SER A 101 -12.10 1.56 5.05
N GLN A 102 -12.56 2.80 5.28
CA GLN A 102 -13.91 3.09 5.77
C GLN A 102 -14.99 2.66 4.74
N ALA A 103 -14.82 3.03 3.47
CA ALA A 103 -15.76 2.69 2.41
C ALA A 103 -15.83 1.17 2.18
N ALA A 104 -14.70 0.49 2.13
CA ALA A 104 -14.61 -0.96 1.99
C ALA A 104 -15.21 -1.69 3.20
N ALA A 105 -14.88 -1.25 4.42
CA ALA A 105 -15.40 -1.88 5.64
C ALA A 105 -16.93 -1.85 5.72
N ARG A 106 -17.60 -0.80 5.23
CA ARG A 106 -19.07 -0.76 5.15
C ARG A 106 -19.67 -1.92 4.33
N GLN A 107 -18.94 -2.44 3.34
CA GLN A 107 -19.37 -3.61 2.56
C GLN A 107 -18.93 -4.92 3.23
N MET A 108 -17.67 -4.99 3.70
CA MET A 108 -17.10 -6.17 4.35
C MET A 108 -17.86 -6.55 5.64
N LEU A 109 -18.31 -5.57 6.42
CA LEU A 109 -19.10 -5.77 7.65
C LEU A 109 -20.44 -6.44 7.38
N LYS A 110 -21.09 -6.21 6.23
CA LYS A 110 -22.36 -6.85 5.87
C LYS A 110 -22.22 -8.36 5.71
N VAL A 111 -21.04 -8.81 5.25
CA VAL A 111 -20.74 -10.22 4.97
C VAL A 111 -19.81 -10.84 6.02
N GLN A 112 -19.39 -10.07 7.03
CA GLN A 112 -18.47 -10.47 8.09
C GLN A 112 -17.17 -11.09 7.58
N TYR A 113 -16.66 -10.57 6.47
CA TYR A 113 -15.43 -11.01 5.83
C TYR A 113 -14.74 -9.84 5.14
N GLY A 114 -13.42 -9.73 5.34
CA GLY A 114 -12.60 -8.74 4.65
C GLY A 114 -11.11 -8.85 4.97
N ARG A 115 -10.29 -8.41 4.01
CA ARG A 115 -8.84 -8.27 4.13
C ARG A 115 -8.45 -6.87 3.70
N ILE A 116 -7.88 -6.10 4.62
CA ILE A 116 -7.35 -4.76 4.35
C ILE A 116 -5.84 -4.83 4.51
N ILE A 117 -5.11 -4.49 3.45
CA ILE A 117 -3.66 -4.55 3.39
C ILE A 117 -3.14 -3.13 3.12
N ASN A 118 -2.48 -2.55 4.09
CA ASN A 118 -1.89 -1.22 3.99
C ASN A 118 -0.43 -1.31 3.55
N VAL A 119 -0.05 -0.61 2.49
CA VAL A 119 1.35 -0.55 2.06
C VAL A 119 2.04 0.60 2.78
N ALA A 120 2.65 0.26 3.91
CA ALA A 120 3.47 1.17 4.71
C ALA A 120 4.88 1.35 4.09
N SER A 121 5.91 1.38 4.89
CA SER A 121 7.34 1.45 4.49
C SER A 121 8.22 1.23 5.71
N ILE A 122 9.46 0.77 5.51
CA ILE A 122 10.48 0.81 6.56
C ILE A 122 10.73 2.25 7.08
N ALA A 123 10.48 3.29 6.26
CA ALA A 123 10.55 4.68 6.71
C ALA A 123 9.56 5.03 7.84
N GLY A 124 8.55 4.18 8.10
CA GLY A 124 7.69 4.29 9.27
C GLY A 124 8.21 3.51 10.49
N VAL A 125 9.30 2.75 10.34
CA VAL A 125 9.92 1.91 11.39
C VAL A 125 11.24 2.49 11.84
N ILE A 126 12.09 2.89 10.89
CA ILE A 126 13.44 3.43 11.12
C ILE A 126 13.59 4.79 10.44
N ALA A 127 14.57 5.57 10.92
CA ALA A 127 15.01 6.81 10.29
C ALA A 127 16.33 6.59 9.55
N SER A 128 16.54 7.32 8.44
CA SER A 128 17.83 7.36 7.75
C SER A 128 18.61 8.59 8.20
N VAL A 129 19.87 8.39 8.59
CA VAL A 129 20.77 9.48 9.01
C VAL A 129 21.44 10.13 7.80
N ASN A 130 21.82 9.35 6.81
CA ASN A 130 22.63 9.79 5.67
C ASN A 130 21.82 9.93 4.37
N GLY A 131 20.51 9.67 4.41
CA GLY A 131 19.64 9.73 3.24
C GLY A 131 18.86 11.04 3.12
N PRO A 132 18.08 11.18 2.06
CA PRO A 132 17.16 12.31 1.93
C PRO A 132 16.15 12.34 3.08
N HIS A 133 15.80 13.54 3.53
CA HIS A 133 14.84 13.73 4.62
C HIS A 133 13.40 13.69 4.09
N TYR A 134 12.61 12.74 4.58
CA TYR A 134 11.24 12.48 4.16
C TYR A 134 10.27 12.61 5.34
N ALA A 135 10.30 13.70 6.10
CA ALA A 135 9.54 13.85 7.35
C ALA A 135 8.04 13.52 7.19
N ALA A 136 7.37 14.12 6.18
CA ALA A 136 5.96 13.86 5.92
C ALA A 136 5.69 12.40 5.51
N TYR A 137 6.56 11.82 4.69
CA TYR A 137 6.44 10.43 4.25
C TYR A 137 6.60 9.47 5.43
N ALA A 138 7.66 9.62 6.21
CA ALA A 138 7.91 8.80 7.39
C ALA A 138 6.74 8.88 8.39
N ALA A 139 6.28 10.10 8.70
CA ALA A 139 5.12 10.31 9.56
C ALA A 139 3.86 9.64 9.01
N SER A 140 3.59 9.76 7.69
CA SER A 140 2.42 9.13 7.06
C SER A 140 2.48 7.61 7.11
N LYS A 141 3.67 7.00 6.92
CA LYS A 141 3.85 5.54 6.93
C LYS A 141 3.83 4.96 8.36
N ALA A 142 4.38 5.68 9.34
CA ALA A 142 4.20 5.35 10.76
C ALA A 142 2.74 5.47 11.20
N GLY A 143 2.06 6.55 10.80
CA GLY A 143 0.62 6.75 11.02
C GLY A 143 -0.22 5.63 10.41
N LEU A 144 0.13 5.14 9.22
CA LEU A 144 -0.57 4.04 8.55
C LEU A 144 -0.42 2.72 9.32
N MET A 145 0.72 2.47 9.97
CA MET A 145 0.90 1.32 10.87
C MET A 145 0.05 1.48 12.15
N GLY A 146 -0.06 2.70 12.69
CA GLY A 146 -0.99 3.02 13.78
C GLY A 146 -2.43 2.77 13.40
N LEU A 147 -2.86 3.28 12.24
CA LEU A 147 -4.18 3.06 11.68
C LEU A 147 -4.48 1.56 11.48
N THR A 148 -3.50 0.79 11.00
CA THR A 148 -3.62 -0.67 10.83
C THR A 148 -4.01 -1.35 12.14
N ARG A 149 -3.36 -1.01 13.25
CA ARG A 149 -3.68 -1.59 14.57
C ARG A 149 -5.07 -1.20 15.05
N GLU A 150 -5.42 0.07 14.92
CA GLU A 150 -6.73 0.59 15.35
C GLU A 150 -7.88 -0.06 14.58
N LEU A 151 -7.79 -0.13 13.25
CA LEU A 151 -8.82 -0.75 12.42
C LEU A 151 -8.91 -2.28 12.66
N ALA A 152 -7.78 -2.93 12.92
CA ALA A 152 -7.76 -4.35 13.31
C ALA A 152 -8.48 -4.61 14.63
N ALA A 153 -8.26 -3.76 15.62
CA ALA A 153 -8.95 -3.85 16.91
C ALA A 153 -10.45 -3.58 16.76
N SER A 154 -10.80 -2.57 15.96
CA SER A 154 -12.20 -2.16 15.75
C SER A 154 -13.02 -3.22 15.02
N TRP A 155 -12.46 -3.90 14.00
CA TRP A 155 -13.22 -4.76 13.09
C TRP A 155 -12.89 -6.26 13.18
N GLY A 156 -11.89 -6.65 13.98
CA GLY A 156 -11.41 -8.02 14.04
C GLY A 156 -12.47 -9.05 14.44
N ARG A 157 -13.34 -8.69 15.41
CA ARG A 157 -14.46 -9.55 15.85
C ARG A 157 -15.57 -9.68 14.81
N GLN A 158 -15.60 -8.78 13.83
CA GLN A 158 -16.58 -8.77 12.73
C GLN A 158 -16.02 -9.39 11.45
N GLY A 159 -14.96 -10.19 11.55
CA GLY A 159 -14.43 -10.98 10.44
C GLY A 159 -13.46 -10.22 9.52
N ILE A 160 -13.10 -8.97 9.80
CA ILE A 160 -12.15 -8.22 8.98
C ILE A 160 -10.74 -8.33 9.58
N ARG A 161 -9.75 -8.63 8.74
CA ARG A 161 -8.32 -8.61 9.09
C ARG A 161 -7.67 -7.39 8.45
N VAL A 162 -6.93 -6.62 9.23
CA VAL A 162 -6.22 -5.43 8.76
C VAL A 162 -4.75 -5.59 9.10
N ASN A 163 -3.90 -5.66 8.06
CA ASN A 163 -2.46 -5.79 8.23
C ASN A 163 -1.73 -4.80 7.31
N ALA A 164 -0.44 -4.59 7.56
CA ALA A 164 0.40 -3.77 6.73
C ALA A 164 1.59 -4.57 6.18
N ILE A 165 2.06 -4.18 5.01
CA ILE A 165 3.37 -4.53 4.47
C ILE A 165 4.24 -3.29 4.62
N ALA A 166 5.46 -3.44 5.12
CA ALA A 166 6.46 -2.39 5.22
C ALA A 166 7.66 -2.73 4.32
N PRO A 167 7.59 -2.39 3.02
CA PRO A 167 8.67 -2.63 2.10
C PRO A 167 9.91 -1.79 2.43
N GLY A 168 11.09 -2.37 2.16
CA GLY A 168 12.33 -1.63 2.01
C GLY A 168 12.43 -0.98 0.62
N TYR A 169 13.62 -0.99 0.07
CA TYR A 169 13.88 -0.42 -1.26
C TYR A 169 13.55 -1.44 -2.35
N PHE A 170 12.56 -1.08 -3.18
CA PHE A 170 12.14 -1.80 -4.39
C PHE A 170 12.10 -0.81 -5.55
N HIS A 171 12.54 -1.23 -6.73
CA HIS A 171 12.48 -0.39 -7.92
C HIS A 171 11.05 0.05 -8.23
N SER A 172 10.88 1.35 -8.36
CA SER A 172 9.62 1.99 -8.73
C SER A 172 9.86 3.45 -9.08
N ARG A 173 8.95 4.06 -9.82
CA ARG A 173 9.00 5.51 -10.10
C ARG A 173 9.13 6.38 -8.85
N LEU A 174 8.63 5.90 -7.70
CA LEU A 174 8.72 6.61 -6.42
C LEU A 174 10.10 6.47 -5.78
N ALA A 175 10.74 5.30 -5.91
CA ALA A 175 11.91 4.91 -5.15
C ALA A 175 13.23 5.05 -5.90
N ASP A 176 13.24 5.04 -7.25
CA ASP A 176 14.46 4.96 -8.04
C ASP A 176 15.45 6.11 -7.76
N GLY A 177 14.94 7.34 -7.56
CA GLY A 177 15.79 8.47 -7.18
C GLY A 177 16.44 8.33 -5.79
N ALA A 178 15.72 7.72 -4.85
CA ALA A 178 16.25 7.45 -3.52
C ALA A 178 17.22 6.25 -3.55
N ILE A 179 16.89 5.20 -4.32
CA ILE A 179 17.74 4.01 -4.48
C ILE A 179 19.11 4.41 -5.01
N ALA A 180 19.19 5.25 -6.04
CA ALA A 180 20.45 5.70 -6.61
C ALA A 180 21.39 6.35 -5.58
N LEU A 181 20.84 6.96 -4.53
CA LEU A 181 21.61 7.59 -3.46
C LEU A 181 22.06 6.60 -2.37
N VAL A 182 21.23 5.61 -2.06
CA VAL A 182 21.46 4.70 -0.91
C VAL A 182 21.95 3.32 -1.31
N GLU A 183 21.95 2.97 -2.60
CA GLU A 183 22.28 1.61 -3.07
C GLU A 183 23.69 1.13 -2.64
N PRO A 184 24.76 1.97 -2.65
CA PRO A 184 26.07 1.55 -2.17
C PRO A 184 26.05 1.16 -0.69
N GLU A 185 25.38 1.97 0.15
CA GLU A 185 25.25 1.71 1.58
C GLU A 185 24.36 0.48 1.83
N LEU A 186 23.28 0.34 1.08
CA LEU A 186 22.38 -0.81 1.16
C LEU A 186 23.09 -2.11 0.79
N LYS A 187 23.92 -2.10 -0.26
CA LYS A 187 24.74 -3.27 -0.65
C LYS A 187 25.80 -3.63 0.39
N ALA A 188 26.36 -2.61 1.08
CA ALA A 188 27.39 -2.85 2.07
C ALA A 188 26.84 -3.33 3.42
N ASN A 189 25.66 -2.85 3.83
CA ASN A 189 25.19 -3.00 5.21
C ASN A 189 23.92 -3.86 5.35
N SER A 190 23.09 -4.04 4.30
CA SER A 190 21.92 -4.91 4.46
C SER A 190 22.32 -6.39 4.40
N PRO A 191 21.70 -7.27 5.20
CA PRO A 191 22.00 -8.71 5.21
C PRO A 191 21.89 -9.39 3.84
N LEU A 192 20.91 -8.99 3.00
CA LEU A 192 20.80 -9.57 1.64
C LEU A 192 21.65 -8.83 0.59
N GLY A 193 22.25 -7.68 0.92
CA GLY A 193 23.19 -6.94 0.07
C GLY A 193 22.62 -6.45 -1.27
N ARG A 194 21.31 -6.27 -1.39
CA ARG A 194 20.66 -5.86 -2.64
C ARG A 194 19.32 -5.16 -2.43
N VAL A 195 18.89 -4.46 -3.46
CA VAL A 195 17.52 -3.95 -3.57
C VAL A 195 16.56 -5.12 -3.81
N GLY A 196 15.32 -5.00 -3.37
CA GLY A 196 14.27 -5.98 -3.63
C GLY A 196 13.96 -6.09 -5.13
N ALA A 197 13.85 -7.31 -5.63
CA ALA A 197 13.55 -7.59 -7.02
C ALA A 197 12.05 -7.47 -7.32
N GLU A 198 11.73 -7.30 -8.59
CA GLU A 198 10.35 -7.34 -9.07
C GLU A 198 9.71 -8.69 -8.71
N GLY A 199 8.47 -8.66 -8.24
CA GLY A 199 7.73 -9.85 -7.83
C GLY A 199 7.92 -10.28 -6.37
N GLU A 200 8.97 -9.87 -5.66
CA GLU A 200 9.23 -10.33 -4.29
C GLU A 200 8.17 -9.85 -3.25
N LEU A 201 7.33 -8.88 -3.61
CA LEU A 201 6.15 -8.50 -2.80
C LEU A 201 4.88 -9.29 -3.16
N LYS A 202 4.89 -10.15 -4.20
CA LYS A 202 3.71 -10.94 -4.60
C LYS A 202 3.33 -11.94 -3.49
N GLY A 203 4.30 -12.67 -2.96
CA GLY A 203 4.05 -13.70 -1.94
C GLY A 203 3.42 -13.14 -0.67
N VAL A 204 3.93 -12.02 -0.17
CA VAL A 204 3.43 -11.42 1.07
C VAL A 204 2.03 -10.83 0.92
N VAL A 205 1.71 -10.19 -0.23
CA VAL A 205 0.35 -9.66 -0.44
C VAL A 205 -0.66 -10.78 -0.60
N VAL A 206 -0.32 -11.86 -1.30
CA VAL A 206 -1.17 -13.05 -1.44
C VAL A 206 -1.38 -13.74 -0.10
N PHE A 207 -0.33 -13.90 0.70
CA PHE A 207 -0.43 -14.46 2.05
C PHE A 207 -1.41 -13.66 2.93
N LEU A 208 -1.28 -12.32 2.95
CA LEU A 208 -2.17 -11.46 3.74
C LEU A 208 -3.61 -11.42 3.19
N ALA A 209 -3.81 -11.66 1.90
CA ALA A 209 -5.12 -11.73 1.25
C ALA A 209 -5.83 -13.08 1.46
N ALA A 210 -5.07 -14.14 1.72
CA ALA A 210 -5.56 -15.51 1.82
C ALA A 210 -5.96 -15.91 3.26
N ASP A 211 -6.68 -17.02 3.37
CA ASP A 211 -7.04 -17.62 4.66
C ASP A 211 -5.82 -18.15 5.44
N ALA A 212 -4.67 -18.30 4.78
CA ALA A 212 -3.40 -18.62 5.43
C ALA A 212 -3.01 -17.60 6.52
N SER A 213 -3.54 -16.36 6.47
CA SER A 213 -3.32 -15.31 7.46
C SER A 213 -4.50 -15.10 8.42
N ASN A 214 -5.44 -16.04 8.53
CA ASN A 214 -6.69 -15.87 9.29
C ASN A 214 -6.47 -15.49 10.78
N TYR A 215 -5.39 -15.96 11.40
CA TYR A 215 -5.08 -15.65 12.80
C TYR A 215 -4.13 -14.44 12.94
N MET A 216 -4.02 -13.64 11.88
CA MET A 216 -3.13 -12.48 11.83
C MET A 216 -3.92 -11.20 11.56
N THR A 217 -3.84 -10.24 12.49
CA THR A 217 -4.42 -8.90 12.33
C THR A 217 -3.64 -7.87 13.13
N GLY A 218 -3.62 -6.62 12.69
CA GLY A 218 -2.90 -5.51 13.32
C GLY A 218 -1.38 -5.53 13.14
N GLN A 219 -0.84 -6.42 12.30
CA GLN A 219 0.60 -6.58 12.13
C GLN A 219 1.15 -5.78 10.96
N SER A 220 2.42 -5.39 11.07
CA SER A 220 3.20 -4.78 9.99
C SER A 220 4.34 -5.72 9.64
N LEU A 221 4.30 -6.31 8.46
CA LEU A 221 5.33 -7.22 7.96
C LEU A 221 6.41 -6.42 7.22
N VAL A 222 7.61 -6.41 7.76
CA VAL A 222 8.78 -5.80 7.13
C VAL A 222 9.31 -6.75 6.04
N VAL A 223 9.55 -6.21 4.84
CA VAL A 223 10.11 -6.93 3.69
C VAL A 223 11.19 -6.04 3.06
N ASP A 224 12.42 -6.10 3.57
CA ASP A 224 13.44 -5.09 3.31
C ASP A 224 14.87 -5.64 3.13
N GLY A 225 15.03 -6.95 3.00
CA GLY A 225 16.34 -7.58 2.90
C GLY A 225 17.15 -7.54 4.19
N GLY A 226 16.50 -7.23 5.32
CA GLY A 226 17.13 -7.11 6.64
C GLY A 226 17.68 -5.71 6.93
N TRP A 227 17.45 -4.73 6.06
CA TRP A 227 17.97 -3.37 6.25
C TRP A 227 17.59 -2.75 7.60
N SER A 228 16.39 -2.97 8.09
CA SER A 228 15.89 -2.35 9.34
C SER A 228 16.42 -2.97 10.63
N ILE A 229 17.21 -4.03 10.57
CA ILE A 229 17.80 -4.69 11.74
C ILE A 229 19.30 -4.46 11.89
N THR A 230 19.89 -3.61 11.04
CA THR A 230 21.33 -3.27 11.03
C THR A 230 21.58 -1.84 11.46
#